data_396dafcf335229bae832622ee786cbe8
#
_entry.id   396dafcf335229bae832622ee786cbe8
#
_cell.length_a   1.000
_cell.length_b   1.000
_cell.length_c   1.000
_cell.angle_alpha   90.00
_cell.angle_beta   90.00
_cell.angle_gamma   90.00
#
_symmetry.space_group_name_H-M   'P 1'
#
loop_
_entity.id
_entity.type
_entity.pdbx_description
1 polymer ?
#
loop_
_entity_poly.entity_id
_entity_poly.type
_entity_poly.pdbx_seq_one_letter_code
_entity_poly.pdbx_strand_id
1 'polypeptide(L)'
;MTIIGSMRRIDDTRGAVRVEDLYDTDIEDLWRACTEPERLARWIGEVAGDLRPGGIVRSSWTSGWSGPARIDACEPPRHLRLTSDPGTDGETQIEAWLTPEGERTRLVVEERGLPVAELPAHGAGWQAHLEDLARSLVGLPSLWEDRWNELIAAYQDADVA
;
A
#
# COMPACT_ATOMS: atom_id res chain seq x y z
N MET A 1 -18.14 -10.92 -1.96
CA MET A 1 -17.20 -10.03 -1.24
C MET A 1 -16.74 -8.93 -2.18
N THR A 2 -16.80 -7.69 -1.72
CA THR A 2 -16.43 -6.53 -2.54
C THR A 2 -14.93 -6.27 -2.45
N ILE A 3 -14.27 -6.24 -3.60
CA ILE A 3 -12.87 -5.82 -3.68
C ILE A 3 -12.78 -4.33 -4.03
N ILE A 4 -11.76 -3.67 -3.52
CA ILE A 4 -11.49 -2.24 -3.79
C ILE A 4 -10.30 -2.06 -4.73
N GLY A 5 -9.74 -3.15 -5.21
CA GLY A 5 -8.57 -3.16 -6.07
C GLY A 5 -8.84 -3.63 -7.48
N SER A 6 -7.90 -3.31 -8.35
CA SER A 6 -7.85 -3.80 -9.71
C SER A 6 -6.43 -4.26 -10.04
N MET A 7 -6.33 -5.11 -11.05
CA MET A 7 -5.07 -5.68 -11.49
C MET A 7 -4.93 -5.52 -13.01
N ARG A 8 -3.71 -5.24 -13.47
CA ARG A 8 -3.44 -5.14 -14.90
C ARG A 8 -2.04 -5.66 -15.25
N ARG A 9 -1.88 -6.14 -16.46
CA ARG A 9 -0.57 -6.45 -17.02
C ARG A 9 0.12 -5.17 -17.50
N ILE A 10 1.42 -5.09 -17.29
CA ILE A 10 2.28 -4.06 -17.88
C ILE A 10 2.97 -4.66 -19.12
N ASP A 11 3.40 -5.90 -19.01
CA ASP A 11 3.98 -6.68 -20.10
C ASP A 11 3.65 -8.17 -19.89
N ASP A 12 4.33 -9.07 -20.61
CA ASP A 12 4.05 -10.50 -20.55
C ASP A 12 4.33 -11.13 -19.19
N THR A 13 5.21 -10.55 -18.37
CA THR A 13 5.67 -11.14 -17.12
C THR A 13 5.35 -10.32 -15.90
N ARG A 14 5.14 -9.01 -16.05
CA ARG A 14 4.95 -8.06 -14.93
C ARG A 14 3.61 -7.36 -15.03
N GLY A 15 3.11 -6.97 -13.88
CA GLY A 15 1.86 -6.25 -13.77
C GLY A 15 1.82 -5.32 -12.57
N ALA A 16 0.64 -4.75 -12.34
CA ALA A 16 0.39 -3.81 -11.27
C ALA A 16 -0.93 -4.12 -10.57
N VAL A 17 -0.98 -3.79 -9.29
CA VAL A 17 -2.21 -3.74 -8.51
C VAL A 17 -2.47 -2.30 -8.10
N ARG A 18 -3.73 -1.90 -8.10
CA ARG A 18 -4.18 -0.58 -7.67
C ARG A 18 -5.34 -0.75 -6.71
N VAL A 19 -5.25 -0.14 -5.54
CA VAL A 19 -6.31 -0.15 -4.54
C VAL A 19 -6.63 1.29 -4.15
N GLU A 20 -7.89 1.56 -3.81
CA GLU A 20 -8.29 2.89 -3.36
C GLU A 20 -9.44 2.80 -2.36
N ASP A 21 -9.47 3.75 -1.45
CA ASP A 21 -10.54 3.91 -0.49
C ASP A 21 -10.66 5.35 -0.03
N LEU A 22 -11.78 5.65 0.60
CA LEU A 22 -12.11 6.98 1.12
C LEU A 22 -12.11 6.92 2.64
N TYR A 23 -11.34 7.82 3.27
CA TYR A 23 -11.13 7.82 4.72
C TYR A 23 -11.79 9.03 5.37
N ASP A 24 -12.40 8.82 6.53
CA ASP A 24 -13.10 9.86 7.29
C ASP A 24 -12.12 10.63 8.16
N THR A 25 -11.19 11.30 7.50
CA THR A 25 -10.21 12.20 8.11
C THR A 25 -9.67 13.17 7.07
N ASP A 26 -9.05 14.27 7.52
CA ASP A 26 -8.47 15.25 6.60
C ASP A 26 -7.15 14.77 6.00
N ILE A 27 -6.70 15.44 4.94
CA ILE A 27 -5.51 15.04 4.19
C ILE A 27 -4.23 15.11 5.04
N GLU A 28 -4.14 16.07 5.95
CA GLU A 28 -2.97 16.24 6.81
C GLU A 28 -2.84 15.06 7.78
N ASP A 29 -3.96 14.66 8.39
CA ASP A 29 -3.97 13.51 9.29
C ASP A 29 -3.70 12.20 8.55
N LEU A 30 -4.31 12.01 7.38
CA LEU A 30 -4.06 10.79 6.59
C LEU A 30 -2.61 10.73 6.10
N TRP A 31 -2.03 11.86 5.72
CA TRP A 31 -0.61 11.92 5.35
C TRP A 31 0.28 11.48 6.52
N ARG A 32 0.00 11.97 7.72
CA ARG A 32 0.73 11.53 8.92
C ARG A 32 0.58 10.03 9.16
N ALA A 33 -0.62 9.48 8.97
CA ALA A 33 -0.84 8.04 9.10
C ALA A 33 -0.02 7.23 8.10
N CYS A 34 0.28 7.79 6.94
CA CYS A 34 1.04 7.14 5.87
C CYS A 34 2.55 7.40 5.93
N THR A 35 3.03 8.27 6.83
CA THR A 35 4.43 8.68 6.84
C THR A 35 5.10 8.63 8.20
N GLU A 36 4.37 8.82 9.30
CA GLU A 36 4.95 8.77 10.63
C GLU A 36 5.15 7.31 11.08
N PRO A 37 6.36 6.93 11.53
CA PRO A 37 6.64 5.55 11.93
C PRO A 37 5.67 4.99 12.97
N GLU A 38 5.29 5.77 13.96
CA GLU A 38 4.34 5.35 15.01
C GLU A 38 2.95 5.05 14.44
N ARG A 39 2.53 5.80 13.43
CA ARG A 39 1.25 5.61 12.76
C ARG A 39 1.30 4.44 11.79
N LEU A 40 2.38 4.31 11.02
CA LEU A 40 2.60 3.18 10.11
C LEU A 40 2.62 1.84 10.85
N ALA A 41 3.19 1.81 12.05
CA ALA A 41 3.23 0.59 12.86
C ALA A 41 1.85 0.03 13.21
N ARG A 42 0.81 0.85 13.14
CA ARG A 42 -0.56 0.43 13.48
C ARG A 42 -1.26 -0.31 12.34
N TRP A 43 -0.80 -0.17 11.10
CA TRP A 43 -1.56 -0.71 9.97
C TRP A 43 -0.72 -1.37 8.87
N ILE A 44 0.55 -0.98 8.67
CA ILE A 44 1.35 -1.61 7.63
C ILE A 44 2.57 -2.34 8.18
N GLY A 45 3.24 -1.77 9.17
CA GLY A 45 4.40 -2.38 9.78
C GLY A 45 5.38 -1.38 10.37
N GLU A 46 6.48 -1.91 10.86
CA GLU A 46 7.55 -1.08 11.39
C GLU A 46 8.38 -0.51 10.25
N VAL A 47 8.59 0.80 10.27
CA VAL A 47 9.35 1.54 9.26
C VAL A 47 10.35 2.45 9.95
N ALA A 48 11.61 2.40 9.55
CA ALA A 48 12.65 3.26 10.09
C ALA A 48 13.55 3.75 8.95
N GLY A 49 14.07 4.96 9.09
CA GLY A 49 15.00 5.54 8.12
C GLY A 49 14.61 6.95 7.73
N ASP A 50 15.01 7.35 6.53
CA ASP A 50 14.96 8.73 6.06
C ASP A 50 13.86 8.88 4.99
N LEU A 51 12.71 9.44 5.37
CA LEU A 51 11.56 9.61 4.50
C LEU A 51 11.66 10.93 3.71
N ARG A 52 12.67 11.02 2.86
CA ARG A 52 12.86 12.15 1.94
C ARG A 52 13.41 11.64 0.60
N PRO A 53 13.27 12.38 -0.50
CA PRO A 53 13.80 11.95 -1.78
C PRO A 53 15.28 11.57 -1.70
N GLY A 54 15.61 10.39 -2.21
CA GLY A 54 16.96 9.82 -2.15
C GLY A 54 17.26 9.06 -0.85
N GLY A 55 16.41 9.18 0.17
CA GLY A 55 16.58 8.47 1.42
C GLY A 55 16.21 6.99 1.32
N ILE A 56 16.74 6.20 2.26
CA ILE A 56 16.43 4.77 2.38
C ILE A 56 15.68 4.54 3.68
N VAL A 57 14.57 3.81 3.59
CA VAL A 57 13.84 3.30 4.74
C VAL A 57 13.95 1.77 4.77
N ARG A 58 13.86 1.20 5.97
CA ARG A 58 13.77 -0.24 6.16
C ARG A 58 12.45 -0.55 6.83
N SER A 59 11.78 -1.56 6.29
CA SER A 59 10.42 -1.91 6.72
C SER A 59 10.31 -3.39 7.05
N SER A 60 9.44 -3.69 8.00
CA SER A 60 9.00 -5.04 8.31
C SER A 60 7.48 -5.02 8.42
N TRP A 61 6.81 -5.54 7.40
CA TRP A 61 5.37 -5.39 7.25
C TRP A 61 4.59 -6.57 7.87
N THR A 62 3.37 -6.30 8.26
CA THR A 62 2.43 -7.30 8.77
C THR A 62 2.21 -8.43 7.76
N SER A 63 2.32 -8.13 6.46
CA SER A 63 2.22 -9.11 5.37
C SER A 63 3.37 -10.13 5.34
N GLY A 64 4.44 -9.90 6.12
CA GLY A 64 5.62 -10.75 6.12
C GLY A 64 6.75 -10.23 5.22
N TRP A 65 6.50 -9.21 4.40
CA TRP A 65 7.58 -8.59 3.62
C TRP A 65 8.51 -7.79 4.54
N SER A 66 9.81 -7.89 4.29
CA SER A 66 10.81 -7.13 5.01
C SER A 66 11.93 -6.75 4.04
N GLY A 67 12.40 -5.52 4.11
CA GLY A 67 13.49 -5.07 3.27
C GLY A 67 13.62 -3.55 3.19
N PRO A 68 14.57 -3.08 2.35
CA PRO A 68 14.79 -1.66 2.13
C PRO A 68 13.86 -1.11 1.04
N ALA A 69 13.62 0.20 1.11
CA ALA A 69 12.99 0.95 0.04
C ALA A 69 13.68 2.30 -0.11
N ARG A 70 13.84 2.74 -1.36
CA ARG A 70 14.35 4.07 -1.67
C ARG A 70 13.17 5.00 -1.90
N ILE A 71 13.20 6.15 -1.27
CA ILE A 71 12.19 7.19 -1.50
C ILE A 71 12.54 7.93 -2.78
N ASP A 72 11.67 7.85 -3.78
CA ASP A 72 11.86 8.49 -5.08
C ASP A 72 11.19 9.87 -5.16
N ALA A 73 10.04 10.02 -4.50
CA ALA A 73 9.33 11.30 -4.40
C ALA A 73 8.58 11.37 -3.08
N CYS A 74 8.57 12.54 -2.46
CA CYS A 74 7.81 12.78 -1.24
C CYS A 74 7.32 14.23 -1.28
N GLU A 75 6.03 14.41 -1.57
CA GLU A 75 5.38 15.70 -1.77
C GLU A 75 4.20 15.85 -0.80
N PRO A 76 4.46 16.22 0.46
CA PRO A 76 3.41 16.36 1.46
C PRO A 76 2.34 17.37 1.05
N PRO A 77 1.07 17.14 1.33
CA PRO A 77 0.49 15.93 1.88
C PRO A 77 -0.16 15.04 0.81
N ARG A 78 0.34 15.02 -0.44
CA ARG A 78 -0.40 14.53 -1.61
C ARG A 78 0.21 13.32 -2.30
N HIS A 79 1.53 13.15 -2.24
CA HIS A 79 2.17 12.19 -3.13
C HIS A 79 3.42 11.58 -2.50
N LEU A 80 3.53 10.26 -2.61
CA LEU A 80 4.69 9.49 -2.18
C LEU A 80 4.97 8.41 -3.23
N ARG A 81 6.22 8.27 -3.62
CA ARG A 81 6.65 7.18 -4.49
C ARG A 81 7.94 6.59 -3.94
N LEU A 82 8.02 5.27 -3.92
CA LEU A 82 9.20 4.56 -3.48
C LEU A 82 9.49 3.35 -4.36
N THR A 83 10.75 2.91 -4.34
CA THR A 83 11.20 1.68 -4.98
C THR A 83 11.54 0.69 -3.87
N SER A 84 10.82 -0.43 -3.84
CA SER A 84 11.00 -1.52 -2.90
C SER A 84 12.05 -2.48 -3.43
N ASP A 85 12.94 -2.97 -2.56
CA ASP A 85 14.03 -3.88 -2.90
C ASP A 85 14.86 -3.40 -4.12
N PRO A 86 15.34 -2.14 -4.10
CA PRO A 86 15.99 -1.56 -5.26
C PRO A 86 17.22 -2.36 -5.70
N GLY A 87 17.35 -2.54 -7.02
CA GLY A 87 18.50 -3.23 -7.62
C GLY A 87 18.42 -4.76 -7.57
N THR A 88 17.30 -5.32 -7.12
CA THR A 88 17.09 -6.77 -7.06
C THR A 88 16.06 -7.22 -8.11
N ASP A 89 15.93 -8.52 -8.32
CA ASP A 89 14.91 -9.09 -9.20
C ASP A 89 13.49 -8.90 -8.63
N GLY A 90 13.38 -8.66 -7.32
CA GLY A 90 12.13 -8.37 -6.64
C GLY A 90 11.76 -6.89 -6.56
N GLU A 91 12.51 -6.03 -7.28
CA GLU A 91 12.24 -4.59 -7.27
C GLU A 91 10.84 -4.27 -7.77
N THR A 92 10.11 -3.47 -6.99
CA THR A 92 8.80 -2.94 -7.38
C THR A 92 8.74 -1.44 -7.05
N GLN A 93 7.78 -0.76 -7.65
CA GLN A 93 7.50 0.64 -7.34
C GLN A 93 6.15 0.75 -6.67
N ILE A 94 6.12 1.46 -5.55
CA ILE A 94 4.89 1.73 -4.80
C ILE A 94 4.66 3.23 -4.84
N GLU A 95 3.45 3.61 -5.24
CA GLU A 95 3.09 5.02 -5.35
C GLU A 95 1.74 5.26 -4.67
N ALA A 96 1.64 6.36 -3.93
CA ALA A 96 0.45 6.73 -3.19
C ALA A 96 0.06 8.17 -3.49
N TRP A 97 -1.23 8.39 -3.71
CA TRP A 97 -1.82 9.72 -3.95
C TRP A 97 -2.94 9.96 -2.95
N LEU A 98 -2.92 11.13 -2.32
CA LEU A 98 -3.95 11.56 -1.40
C LEU A 98 -4.66 12.78 -1.99
N THR A 99 -6.00 12.74 -2.01
CA THR A 99 -6.82 13.80 -2.58
C THR A 99 -7.97 14.13 -1.63
N PRO A 100 -8.15 15.42 -1.26
CA PRO A 100 -9.29 15.80 -0.43
C PRO A 100 -10.61 15.61 -1.19
N GLU A 101 -11.61 15.08 -0.49
CA GLU A 101 -13.00 15.01 -0.99
C GLU A 101 -13.92 15.51 0.11
N GLY A 102 -14.16 16.82 0.16
CA GLY A 102 -14.85 17.47 1.27
C GLY A 102 -14.03 17.35 2.56
N GLU A 103 -14.62 16.82 3.62
CA GLU A 103 -13.95 16.59 4.89
C GLU A 103 -13.21 15.25 4.96
N ARG A 104 -13.32 14.44 3.92
CA ARG A 104 -12.67 13.13 3.81
C ARG A 104 -11.50 13.18 2.84
N THR A 105 -10.73 12.11 2.79
CA THR A 105 -9.57 12.01 1.90
C THR A 105 -9.58 10.67 1.19
N ARG A 106 -9.38 10.71 -0.13
CA ARG A 106 -9.18 9.52 -0.96
C ARG A 106 -7.70 9.17 -0.98
N LEU A 107 -7.41 7.90 -0.72
CA LEU A 107 -6.07 7.33 -0.88
C LEU A 107 -6.11 6.33 -2.04
N VAL A 108 -5.18 6.49 -2.96
CA VAL A 108 -4.92 5.54 -4.03
C VAL A 108 -3.51 5.01 -3.86
N VAL A 109 -3.33 3.70 -3.87
CA VAL A 109 -2.01 3.06 -3.83
C VAL A 109 -1.87 2.14 -5.04
N GLU A 110 -0.73 2.22 -5.72
CA GLU A 110 -0.40 1.34 -6.82
C GLU A 110 0.97 0.73 -6.61
N GLU A 111 1.08 -0.58 -6.78
CA GLU A 111 2.36 -1.28 -6.81
C GLU A 111 2.58 -1.86 -8.21
N ARG A 112 3.70 -1.51 -8.83
CA ARG A 112 4.06 -1.87 -10.20
C ARG A 112 5.31 -2.73 -10.22
N GLY A 113 5.40 -3.62 -11.19
CA GLY A 113 6.56 -4.49 -11.41
C GLY A 113 6.43 -5.84 -10.73
N LEU A 114 5.22 -6.20 -10.32
CA LEU A 114 4.96 -7.51 -9.71
C LEU A 114 4.88 -8.61 -10.78
N PRO A 115 5.35 -9.83 -10.47
CA PRO A 115 5.07 -10.98 -11.34
C PRO A 115 3.56 -11.15 -11.53
N VAL A 116 3.12 -11.40 -12.76
CA VAL A 116 1.68 -11.52 -13.07
C VAL A 116 0.99 -12.55 -12.19
N ALA A 117 1.65 -13.69 -11.92
CA ALA A 117 1.08 -14.75 -11.09
C ALA A 117 0.84 -14.31 -9.63
N GLU A 118 1.51 -13.28 -9.17
CA GLU A 118 1.42 -12.79 -7.79
C GLU A 118 0.45 -11.63 -7.62
N LEU A 119 -0.15 -11.13 -8.69
CA LEU A 119 -1.07 -9.99 -8.61
C LEU A 119 -2.24 -10.23 -7.64
N PRO A 120 -2.93 -11.38 -7.67
CA PRO A 120 -4.03 -11.61 -6.72
C PRO A 120 -3.57 -11.54 -5.26
N ALA A 121 -2.43 -12.13 -4.93
CA ALA A 121 -1.92 -12.13 -3.56
C ALA A 121 -1.60 -10.71 -3.08
N HIS A 122 -1.00 -9.89 -3.95
CA HIS A 122 -0.69 -8.49 -3.64
C HIS A 122 -1.94 -7.62 -3.61
N GLY A 123 -2.91 -7.87 -4.48
CA GLY A 123 -4.20 -7.18 -4.43
C GLY A 123 -4.92 -7.39 -3.11
N ALA A 124 -5.03 -8.64 -2.68
CA ALA A 124 -5.61 -8.99 -1.38
C ALA A 124 -4.81 -8.36 -0.23
N GLY A 125 -3.48 -8.39 -0.32
CA GLY A 125 -2.59 -7.82 0.69
C GLY A 125 -2.75 -6.32 0.83
N TRP A 126 -2.78 -5.59 -0.26
CA TRP A 126 -2.99 -4.15 -0.25
C TRP A 126 -4.37 -3.76 0.26
N GLN A 127 -5.42 -4.48 -0.15
CA GLN A 127 -6.75 -4.21 0.41
C GLN A 127 -6.76 -4.43 1.93
N ALA A 128 -6.18 -5.53 2.41
CA ALA A 128 -6.10 -5.79 3.84
C ALA A 128 -5.34 -4.68 4.59
N HIS A 129 -4.25 -4.15 4.00
CA HIS A 129 -3.54 -3.00 4.58
C HIS A 129 -4.41 -1.73 4.62
N LEU A 130 -5.14 -1.43 3.56
CA LEU A 130 -6.00 -0.25 3.52
C LEU A 130 -7.18 -0.37 4.51
N GLU A 131 -7.71 -1.57 4.71
CA GLU A 131 -8.72 -1.82 5.74
C GLU A 131 -8.13 -1.63 7.14
N ASP A 132 -6.90 -2.09 7.38
CA ASP A 132 -6.21 -1.86 8.65
C ASP A 132 -5.95 -0.37 8.89
N LEU A 133 -5.66 0.39 7.85
CA LEU A 133 -5.52 1.86 7.98
C LEU A 133 -6.82 2.47 8.53
N ALA A 134 -7.97 2.11 7.96
CA ALA A 134 -9.27 2.59 8.46
C ALA A 134 -9.48 2.19 9.93
N ARG A 135 -9.14 0.97 10.29
CA ARG A 135 -9.22 0.49 11.67
C ARG A 135 -8.31 1.29 12.60
N SER A 136 -7.10 1.60 12.15
CA SER A 136 -6.14 2.37 12.94
C SER A 136 -6.62 3.78 13.26
N LEU A 137 -7.37 4.39 12.35
CA LEU A 137 -7.92 5.74 12.56
C LEU A 137 -8.92 5.80 13.71
N VAL A 138 -9.52 4.68 14.06
CA VAL A 138 -10.48 4.60 15.19
C VAL A 138 -9.95 3.73 16.34
N GLY A 139 -8.64 3.48 16.37
CA GLY A 139 -7.97 2.80 17.48
C GLY A 139 -8.17 1.30 17.54
N LEU A 140 -8.57 0.66 16.45
CA LEU A 140 -8.76 -0.80 16.39
C LEU A 140 -7.48 -1.50 15.90
N PRO A 141 -7.24 -2.74 16.36
CA PRO A 141 -6.05 -3.50 15.95
C PRO A 141 -6.13 -4.02 14.52
N SER A 142 -4.98 -4.42 13.98
CA SER A 142 -4.85 -5.04 12.66
C SER A 142 -5.61 -6.38 12.59
N LEU A 143 -6.24 -6.62 11.44
CA LEU A 143 -6.85 -7.89 11.05
C LEU A 143 -6.29 -8.37 9.72
N TRP A 144 -5.08 -7.96 9.35
CA TRP A 144 -4.51 -8.19 8.02
C TRP A 144 -4.58 -9.66 7.59
N GLU A 145 -4.11 -10.58 8.43
CA GLU A 145 -4.04 -11.99 8.09
C GLU A 145 -5.43 -12.60 7.84
N ASP A 146 -6.38 -12.32 8.73
CA ASP A 146 -7.75 -12.81 8.59
C ASP A 146 -8.40 -12.26 7.32
N ARG A 147 -8.21 -10.96 7.05
CA ARG A 147 -8.79 -10.32 5.87
C ARG A 147 -8.13 -10.82 4.59
N TRP A 148 -6.81 -10.99 4.58
CA TRP A 148 -6.12 -11.55 3.42
C TRP A 148 -6.67 -12.93 3.06
N ASN A 149 -6.84 -13.80 4.05
CA ASN A 149 -7.40 -15.14 3.86
C ASN A 149 -8.81 -15.12 3.31
N GLU A 150 -9.61 -14.11 3.67
CA GLU A 150 -10.97 -13.94 3.16
C GLU A 150 -10.99 -13.34 1.75
N LEU A 151 -10.05 -12.48 1.43
CA LEU A 151 -10.02 -11.71 0.18
C LEU A 151 -9.37 -12.44 -0.99
N ILE A 152 -8.45 -13.36 -0.73
CA ILE A 152 -7.60 -13.93 -1.77
C ILE A 152 -8.40 -14.61 -2.88
N ALA A 153 -9.47 -15.33 -2.57
CA ALA A 153 -10.30 -16.00 -3.58
C ALA A 153 -10.97 -14.98 -4.51
N ALA A 154 -11.46 -13.86 -3.97
CA ALA A 154 -12.09 -12.82 -4.77
C ALA A 154 -11.10 -12.18 -5.75
N TYR A 155 -9.84 -11.96 -5.32
CA TYR A 155 -8.81 -11.45 -6.22
C TYR A 155 -8.37 -12.48 -7.26
N GLN A 156 -8.33 -13.77 -6.90
CA GLN A 156 -8.04 -14.84 -7.86
C GLN A 156 -9.12 -14.96 -8.94
N ASP A 157 -10.37 -14.69 -8.59
CA ASP A 157 -11.51 -14.73 -9.52
C ASP A 157 -11.67 -13.44 -10.34
N ALA A 158 -11.01 -12.36 -9.94
CA ALA A 158 -11.11 -11.08 -10.63
C ALA A 158 -10.28 -11.07 -11.92
N ASP A 159 -10.74 -10.29 -12.90
CA ASP A 159 -10.05 -10.15 -14.16
C ASP A 159 -8.75 -9.34 -14.01
N VAL A 160 -7.73 -9.73 -14.77
CA VAL A 160 -6.50 -8.97 -14.92
C VAL A 160 -6.56 -8.31 -16.30
N ALA A 161 -6.58 -7.00 -16.30
CA ALA A 161 -6.68 -6.21 -17.52
C ALA A 161 -5.38 -6.22 -18.36
#